data_67c4ddedc473cb0ba74d8b30f60f8d72
#
_entry.id   67c4ddedc473cb0ba74d8b30f60f8d72
#
_cell.length_a   1.000
_cell.length_b   1.000
_cell.length_c   1.000
_cell.angle_alpha   90.00
_cell.angle_beta   90.00
_cell.angle_gamma   90.00
#
_symmetry.space_group_name_H-M   'P 1'
#
loop_
_entity.id
_entity.type
_entity.pdbx_description
1 polymer ?
#
loop_
_entity_poly.entity_id
_entity_poly.type
_entity_poly.pdbx_seq_one_letter_code
_entity_poly.pdbx_strand_id
1 'polypeptide(L)'
;MTTDPGVRRIVVGVDGSAESVAALRWACREASLRAVEVHAVLALESACHQVASYAVPTPRGASRSWGAARDVLRRSVSEVASLYPGVTVRTDITEGLAARVLLDHAREADMLVLGRTSHGPDPYRGAGPVIRVCLRTAPCPVVIIGSAAMVAPDPGDHILPSWHRTLEGSAAAR
;
A
#
# COMPACT_ATOMS: atom_id res chain seq x y z
N MET A 1 -14.69 17.40 -14.78
CA MET A 1 -14.67 16.84 -13.40
C MET A 1 -13.84 17.79 -12.55
N THR A 2 -14.49 18.60 -11.78
CA THR A 2 -13.84 19.60 -10.91
C THR A 2 -13.28 18.84 -9.71
N THR A 3 -11.98 18.63 -9.70
CA THR A 3 -11.27 18.13 -8.51
C THR A 3 -11.31 19.27 -7.49
N ASP A 4 -11.97 19.02 -6.37
CA ASP A 4 -11.95 19.94 -5.25
C ASP A 4 -10.49 20.04 -4.75
N PRO A 5 -9.85 21.22 -4.80
CA PRO A 5 -8.42 21.37 -4.50
C PRO A 5 -8.05 21.20 -3.02
N GLY A 6 -8.97 20.66 -2.21
CA GLY A 6 -8.82 20.55 -0.76
C GLY A 6 -8.87 19.15 -0.17
N VAL A 7 -9.20 18.10 -0.92
CA VAL A 7 -9.30 16.75 -0.32
C VAL A 7 -7.94 16.07 -0.33
N ARG A 8 -7.29 16.07 0.83
CA ARG A 8 -6.06 15.32 1.07
C ARG A 8 -6.37 13.85 1.20
N ARG A 9 -5.62 12.98 0.51
CA ARG A 9 -5.90 11.54 0.49
C ARG A 9 -4.65 10.69 0.43
N ILE A 10 -4.76 9.49 1.00
CA ILE A 10 -3.76 8.42 0.91
C ILE A 10 -4.29 7.35 -0.05
N VAL A 11 -3.58 7.08 -1.14
CA VAL A 11 -3.93 6.00 -2.08
C VAL A 11 -3.27 4.71 -1.64
N VAL A 12 -4.03 3.61 -1.63
CA VAL A 12 -3.54 2.27 -1.25
C VAL A 12 -3.84 1.27 -2.35
N GLY A 13 -2.81 0.55 -2.83
CA GLY A 13 -2.98 -0.56 -3.74
C GLY A 13 -3.46 -1.81 -2.98
N VAL A 14 -4.62 -2.35 -3.37
CA VAL A 14 -5.22 -3.54 -2.77
C VAL A 14 -5.34 -4.64 -3.80
N ASP A 15 -4.79 -5.83 -3.51
CA ASP A 15 -4.90 -7.03 -4.35
C ASP A 15 -5.48 -8.24 -3.61
N GLY A 16 -5.85 -8.05 -2.32
CA GLY A 16 -6.38 -9.07 -1.45
C GLY A 16 -5.31 -9.95 -0.78
N SER A 17 -4.02 -9.66 -0.96
CA SER A 17 -2.95 -10.29 -0.20
C SER A 17 -2.93 -9.78 1.24
N ALA A 18 -2.34 -10.56 2.16
CA ALA A 18 -2.16 -10.15 3.55
C ALA A 18 -1.33 -8.85 3.66
N GLU A 19 -0.37 -8.69 2.76
CA GLU A 19 0.47 -7.51 2.70
C GLU A 19 -0.29 -6.25 2.24
N SER A 20 -1.22 -6.40 1.29
CA SER A 20 -2.06 -5.28 0.87
C SER A 20 -3.08 -4.90 1.96
N VAL A 21 -3.57 -5.86 2.74
CA VAL A 21 -4.41 -5.59 3.92
C VAL A 21 -3.60 -4.88 5.02
N ALA A 22 -2.34 -5.30 5.24
CA ALA A 22 -1.44 -4.61 6.17
C ALA A 22 -1.15 -3.17 5.73
N ALA A 23 -0.94 -2.95 4.42
CA ALA A 23 -0.78 -1.62 3.83
C ALA A 23 -2.02 -0.75 4.05
N LEU A 24 -3.21 -1.30 3.85
CA LEU A 24 -4.49 -0.62 4.09
C LEU A 24 -4.65 -0.25 5.57
N ARG A 25 -4.30 -1.15 6.48
CA ARG A 25 -4.34 -0.90 7.93
C ARG A 25 -3.39 0.23 8.33
N TRP A 26 -2.16 0.21 7.81
CA TRP A 26 -1.21 1.28 8.04
C TRP A 26 -1.72 2.62 7.50
N ALA A 27 -2.29 2.62 6.29
CA ALA A 27 -2.84 3.84 5.68
C ALA A 27 -4.02 4.40 6.48
N CYS A 28 -4.92 3.56 7.00
CA CYS A 28 -6.02 4.01 7.86
C CYS A 28 -5.52 4.60 9.17
N ARG A 29 -4.49 4.00 9.79
CA ARG A 29 -3.85 4.58 10.98
C ARG A 29 -3.27 5.96 10.67
N GLU A 30 -2.52 6.09 9.59
CA GLU A 30 -1.92 7.35 9.17
C GLU A 30 -2.96 8.41 8.82
N ALA A 31 -4.03 8.00 8.13
CA ALA A 31 -5.16 8.86 7.78
C ALA A 31 -5.89 9.39 9.04
N SER A 32 -6.06 8.55 10.05
CA SER A 32 -6.63 8.95 11.34
C SER A 32 -5.81 10.04 12.05
N LEU A 33 -4.47 9.95 11.98
CA LEU A 33 -3.57 10.94 12.57
C LEU A 33 -3.55 12.27 11.82
N ARG A 34 -3.76 12.23 10.49
CA ARG A 34 -3.67 13.39 9.60
C ARG A 34 -5.01 14.00 9.25
N ALA A 35 -6.12 13.39 9.67
CA ALA A 35 -7.48 13.76 9.29
C ALA A 35 -7.67 13.84 7.76
N VAL A 36 -7.23 12.79 7.05
CA VAL A 36 -7.34 12.65 5.59
C VAL A 36 -8.13 11.40 5.24
N GLU A 37 -8.61 11.29 3.98
CA GLU A 37 -9.30 10.07 3.54
C GLU A 37 -8.34 9.02 2.96
N VAL A 38 -8.76 7.75 2.97
CA VAL A 38 -8.06 6.65 2.32
C VAL A 38 -8.80 6.28 1.04
N HIS A 39 -8.06 6.09 -0.05
CA HIS A 39 -8.58 5.62 -1.32
C HIS A 39 -7.98 4.25 -1.65
N ALA A 40 -8.74 3.20 -1.39
CA ALA A 40 -8.34 1.82 -1.65
C ALA A 40 -8.62 1.47 -3.12
N VAL A 41 -7.57 1.22 -3.90
CA VAL A 41 -7.62 0.99 -5.34
C VAL A 41 -7.24 -0.44 -5.67
N LEU A 42 -8.10 -1.14 -6.42
CA LEU A 42 -7.82 -2.45 -6.99
C LEU A 42 -7.75 -2.34 -8.51
N ALA A 43 -6.61 -2.68 -9.09
CA ALA A 43 -6.45 -2.78 -10.54
C ALA A 43 -6.97 -4.13 -11.04
N LEU A 44 -7.84 -4.09 -12.02
CA LEU A 44 -8.36 -5.28 -12.70
C LEU A 44 -7.63 -5.47 -14.03
N GLU A 45 -6.67 -6.38 -14.07
CA GLU A 45 -5.94 -6.68 -15.31
C GLU A 45 -6.77 -7.58 -16.21
N SER A 46 -7.11 -7.09 -17.40
CA SER A 46 -7.73 -7.90 -18.46
C SER A 46 -6.75 -8.91 -19.04
N ALA A 47 -7.28 -10.07 -19.44
CA ALA A 47 -6.47 -11.12 -20.12
C ALA A 47 -5.73 -10.59 -21.37
N CYS A 48 -6.27 -9.58 -22.04
CA CYS A 48 -5.63 -8.95 -23.19
C CYS A 48 -4.30 -8.22 -22.86
N HIS A 49 -4.14 -7.75 -21.65
CA HIS A 49 -2.91 -7.05 -21.22
C HIS A 49 -1.80 -8.02 -20.79
N GLN A 50 -2.12 -9.28 -20.53
CA GLN A 50 -1.15 -10.31 -20.13
C GLN A 50 -0.30 -10.82 -21.32
N VAL A 51 -0.78 -10.67 -22.55
CA VAL A 51 -0.08 -11.16 -23.77
C VAL A 51 1.08 -10.27 -24.19
N ALA A 52 1.13 -9.00 -23.76
CA ALA A 52 2.14 -8.03 -24.15
C ALA A 52 3.38 -8.02 -23.23
N SER A 53 3.40 -8.78 -22.17
CA SER A 53 4.55 -8.90 -21.26
C SER A 53 5.23 -10.25 -21.49
N TYR A 54 6.50 -10.23 -21.82
CA TYR A 54 7.41 -11.40 -21.80
C TYR A 54 7.63 -11.93 -20.37
N ALA A 55 6.60 -11.92 -19.56
CA ALA A 55 6.62 -12.41 -18.21
C ALA A 55 6.03 -13.82 -18.16
N VAL A 56 6.81 -14.74 -17.63
CA VAL A 56 6.37 -16.10 -17.26
C VAL A 56 5.01 -15.98 -16.56
N PRO A 57 3.97 -16.74 -16.99
CA PRO A 57 2.68 -16.71 -16.34
C PRO A 57 2.85 -17.12 -14.88
N THR A 58 2.74 -16.17 -13.97
CA THR A 58 2.68 -16.51 -12.55
C THR A 58 1.26 -17.00 -12.26
N PRO A 59 1.07 -18.01 -11.38
CA PRO A 59 -0.26 -18.52 -11.03
C PRO A 59 -1.22 -17.46 -10.44
N ARG A 60 -0.73 -16.26 -10.13
CA ARG A 60 -1.49 -15.10 -9.65
C ARG A 60 -2.18 -14.30 -10.77
N GLY A 61 -1.89 -14.57 -12.04
CA GLY A 61 -2.43 -13.86 -13.21
C GLY A 61 -3.78 -14.36 -13.71
N ALA A 62 -4.59 -15.07 -12.91
CA ALA A 62 -5.96 -15.37 -13.30
C ALA A 62 -6.73 -14.04 -13.38
N SER A 63 -7.22 -13.70 -14.59
CA SER A 63 -8.11 -12.58 -14.83
C SER A 63 -9.28 -12.65 -13.83
N ARG A 64 -9.30 -11.75 -12.86
CA ARG A 64 -10.39 -11.67 -11.90
C ARG A 64 -11.60 -11.07 -12.60
N SER A 65 -12.77 -11.66 -12.41
CA SER A 65 -14.01 -11.02 -12.82
C SER A 65 -14.27 -9.77 -11.95
N TRP A 66 -15.02 -8.81 -12.47
CA TRP A 66 -15.45 -7.63 -11.72
C TRP A 66 -16.12 -7.97 -10.38
N GLY A 67 -16.92 -9.06 -10.34
CA GLY A 67 -17.54 -9.55 -9.12
C GLY A 67 -16.51 -10.01 -8.09
N ALA A 68 -15.54 -10.82 -8.50
CA ALA A 68 -14.47 -11.29 -7.62
C ALA A 68 -13.60 -10.15 -7.11
N ALA A 69 -13.28 -9.16 -7.96
CA ALA A 69 -12.52 -7.97 -7.57
C ALA A 69 -13.26 -7.14 -6.51
N ARG A 70 -14.58 -6.95 -6.70
CA ARG A 70 -15.44 -6.25 -5.72
C ARG A 70 -15.48 -6.97 -4.38
N ASP A 71 -15.58 -8.30 -4.39
CA ASP A 71 -15.61 -9.10 -3.16
C ASP A 71 -14.29 -9.06 -2.41
N VAL A 72 -13.15 -9.07 -3.13
CA VAL A 72 -11.83 -8.92 -2.54
C VAL A 72 -11.70 -7.55 -1.88
N LEU A 73 -11.99 -6.48 -2.60
CA LEU A 73 -11.86 -5.11 -2.11
C LEU A 73 -12.79 -4.88 -0.90
N ARG A 74 -14.04 -5.32 -0.98
CA ARG A 74 -15.01 -5.21 0.12
C ARG A 74 -14.52 -5.92 1.37
N ARG A 75 -14.00 -7.17 1.26
CA ARG A 75 -13.48 -7.92 2.42
C ARG A 75 -12.29 -7.21 3.04
N SER A 76 -11.31 -6.81 2.23
CA SER A 76 -10.12 -6.11 2.72
C SER A 76 -10.47 -4.81 3.45
N VAL A 77 -11.41 -4.03 2.90
CA VAL A 77 -11.85 -2.78 3.53
C VAL A 77 -12.68 -3.03 4.79
N SER A 78 -13.61 -4.00 4.78
CA SER A 78 -14.44 -4.31 5.96
C SER A 78 -13.60 -4.78 7.14
N GLU A 79 -12.54 -5.55 6.89
CA GLU A 79 -11.61 -6.00 7.93
C GLU A 79 -10.91 -4.84 8.63
N VAL A 80 -10.52 -3.81 7.88
CA VAL A 80 -9.72 -2.70 8.40
C VAL A 80 -10.58 -1.54 8.88
N ALA A 81 -11.66 -1.20 8.16
CA ALA A 81 -12.50 -0.04 8.49
C ALA A 81 -13.15 -0.13 9.87
N SER A 82 -13.46 -1.35 10.34
CA SER A 82 -14.00 -1.57 11.69
C SER A 82 -13.04 -1.14 12.81
N LEU A 83 -11.72 -1.12 12.53
CA LEU A 83 -10.68 -0.71 13.47
C LEU A 83 -10.50 0.82 13.50
N TYR A 84 -10.96 1.52 12.46
CA TYR A 84 -10.78 2.97 12.30
C TYR A 84 -12.09 3.67 11.89
N PRO A 85 -13.12 3.67 12.77
CA PRO A 85 -14.47 4.15 12.41
C PRO A 85 -14.52 5.64 12.05
N GLY A 86 -13.51 6.42 12.42
CA GLY A 86 -13.39 7.85 12.07
C GLY A 86 -12.72 8.12 10.72
N VAL A 87 -12.25 7.09 10.02
CA VAL A 87 -11.56 7.25 8.73
C VAL A 87 -12.50 6.96 7.58
N THR A 88 -12.64 7.90 6.67
CA THR A 88 -13.37 7.69 5.42
C THR A 88 -12.51 6.85 4.47
N VAL A 89 -12.98 5.64 4.12
CA VAL A 89 -12.33 4.77 3.14
C VAL A 89 -13.19 4.72 1.88
N ARG A 90 -12.68 5.30 0.78
CA ARG A 90 -13.24 5.16 -0.56
C ARG A 90 -12.66 3.94 -1.26
N THR A 91 -13.42 3.34 -2.16
CA THR A 91 -12.99 2.16 -2.91
C THR A 91 -13.14 2.39 -4.39
N ASP A 92 -12.16 1.96 -5.18
CA ASP A 92 -12.22 2.01 -6.63
C ASP A 92 -11.67 0.72 -7.24
N ILE A 93 -12.29 0.29 -8.34
CA ILE A 93 -11.82 -0.82 -9.18
C ILE A 93 -11.64 -0.25 -10.58
N THR A 94 -10.41 -0.20 -11.04
CA THR A 94 -10.08 0.36 -12.35
C THR A 94 -9.44 -0.72 -13.21
N GLU A 95 -9.92 -0.87 -14.45
CA GLU A 95 -9.33 -1.80 -15.42
C GLU A 95 -8.02 -1.24 -15.96
N GLY A 96 -6.98 -2.07 -15.96
CA GLY A 96 -5.67 -1.72 -16.50
C GLY A 96 -4.50 -2.38 -15.77
N LEU A 97 -3.30 -2.08 -16.24
CA LEU A 97 -2.06 -2.51 -15.58
C LEU A 97 -1.96 -1.88 -14.18
N ALA A 98 -1.71 -2.69 -13.16
CA ALA A 98 -1.72 -2.25 -11.76
C ALA A 98 -0.84 -1.02 -11.51
N ALA A 99 0.39 -1.00 -12.02
CA ALA A 99 1.28 0.15 -11.84
C ALA A 99 0.70 1.43 -12.45
N ARG A 100 0.12 1.35 -13.65
CA ARG A 100 -0.47 2.51 -14.32
C ARG A 100 -1.69 3.05 -13.58
N VAL A 101 -2.60 2.17 -13.22
CA VAL A 101 -3.79 2.52 -12.44
C VAL A 101 -3.41 3.23 -11.15
N LEU A 102 -2.47 2.65 -10.38
CA LEU A 102 -2.01 3.23 -9.12
C LEU A 102 -1.33 4.60 -9.31
N LEU A 103 -0.51 4.76 -10.35
CA LEU A 103 0.14 6.03 -10.66
C LEU A 103 -0.86 7.12 -11.08
N ASP A 104 -1.91 6.76 -11.81
CA ASP A 104 -2.95 7.70 -12.20
C ASP A 104 -3.74 8.20 -10.98
N HIS A 105 -4.07 7.32 -10.04
CA HIS A 105 -4.69 7.71 -8.75
C HIS A 105 -3.74 8.50 -7.85
N ALA A 106 -2.42 8.21 -7.92
CA ALA A 106 -1.41 8.89 -7.11
C ALA A 106 -1.16 10.36 -7.50
N ARG A 107 -1.62 10.82 -8.68
CA ARG A 107 -1.42 12.20 -9.14
C ARG A 107 -2.00 13.25 -8.21
N GLU A 108 -3.05 12.89 -7.51
CA GLU A 108 -3.76 13.79 -6.59
C GLU A 108 -3.71 13.27 -5.15
N ALA A 109 -2.73 12.43 -4.83
CA ALA A 109 -2.56 11.85 -3.51
C ALA A 109 -1.39 12.48 -2.75
N ASP A 110 -1.52 12.56 -1.43
CA ASP A 110 -0.43 12.95 -0.53
C ASP A 110 0.64 11.85 -0.47
N MET A 111 0.24 10.58 -0.63
CA MET A 111 1.14 9.43 -0.70
C MET A 111 0.47 8.21 -1.32
N LEU A 112 1.29 7.31 -1.84
CA LEU A 112 0.90 5.98 -2.33
C LEU A 112 1.45 4.91 -1.39
N VAL A 113 0.59 4.02 -0.90
CA VAL A 113 0.97 2.93 0.02
C VAL A 113 0.79 1.59 -0.66
N LEU A 114 1.81 0.74 -0.60
CA LEU A 114 1.82 -0.58 -1.24
C LEU A 114 2.30 -1.65 -0.26
N GLY A 115 1.64 -2.80 -0.29
CA GLY A 115 2.08 -4.00 0.43
C GLY A 115 3.16 -4.75 -0.34
N ARG A 116 4.14 -5.31 0.36
CA ARG A 116 5.22 -6.10 -0.22
C ARG A 116 5.33 -7.47 0.44
N THR A 117 5.26 -8.54 -0.35
CA THR A 117 5.69 -9.86 0.09
C THR A 117 7.20 -9.85 0.27
N SER A 118 7.69 -10.09 1.48
CA SER A 118 9.12 -10.23 1.73
C SER A 118 9.55 -11.66 1.45
N HIS A 119 10.33 -11.84 0.39
CA HIS A 119 11.05 -13.08 0.13
C HIS A 119 12.55 -12.78 0.25
N GLY A 120 13.12 -12.96 1.46
CA GLY A 120 14.54 -12.85 1.72
C GLY A 120 15.02 -11.58 2.43
N PRO A 121 16.31 -11.54 2.83
CA PRO A 121 16.88 -10.50 3.67
C PRO A 121 17.13 -9.16 2.92
N ASP A 122 17.08 -9.17 1.60
CA ASP A 122 17.32 -7.98 0.79
C ASP A 122 16.02 -7.18 0.58
N PRO A 123 15.91 -5.96 1.14
CA PRO A 123 14.71 -5.14 1.01
C PRO A 123 14.41 -4.73 -0.43
N TYR A 124 15.38 -4.77 -1.33
CA TYR A 124 15.19 -4.38 -2.74
C TYR A 124 14.94 -5.57 -3.67
N ARG A 125 15.41 -6.77 -3.36
CA ARG A 125 15.24 -7.97 -4.19
C ARG A 125 13.83 -8.55 -4.18
N GLY A 126 13.00 -8.22 -3.18
CA GLY A 126 11.61 -8.69 -3.07
C GLY A 126 10.57 -7.74 -3.66
N ALA A 127 10.96 -6.59 -4.22
CA ALA A 127 10.01 -5.66 -4.81
C ALA A 127 9.50 -6.19 -6.16
N GLY A 128 8.21 -6.51 -6.21
CA GLY A 128 7.53 -6.91 -7.44
C GLY A 128 7.57 -5.81 -8.52
N PRO A 129 7.19 -6.14 -9.78
CA PRO A 129 7.26 -5.19 -10.89
C PRO A 129 6.44 -3.91 -10.64
N VAL A 130 5.27 -4.02 -10.05
CA VAL A 130 4.41 -2.87 -9.70
C VAL A 130 5.12 -1.92 -8.76
N ILE A 131 5.69 -2.42 -7.65
CA ILE A 131 6.42 -1.61 -6.68
C ILE A 131 7.60 -0.91 -7.34
N ARG A 132 8.39 -1.62 -8.16
CA ARG A 132 9.55 -1.03 -8.84
C ARG A 132 9.18 0.10 -9.79
N VAL A 133 8.07 -0.03 -10.52
CA VAL A 133 7.57 1.04 -11.38
C VAL A 133 7.10 2.22 -10.54
N CYS A 134 6.29 2.00 -9.52
CA CYS A 134 5.79 3.06 -8.64
C CYS A 134 6.93 3.82 -7.93
N LEU A 135 7.94 3.12 -7.41
CA LEU A 135 9.09 3.78 -6.76
C LEU A 135 9.88 4.71 -7.69
N ARG A 136 9.88 4.43 -9.02
CA ARG A 136 10.62 5.25 -9.99
C ARG A 136 9.82 6.39 -10.57
N THR A 137 8.49 6.27 -10.61
CA THR A 137 7.67 7.18 -11.43
C THR A 137 6.50 7.82 -10.68
N ALA A 138 6.29 7.48 -9.40
CA ALA A 138 5.19 8.08 -8.65
C ALA A 138 5.36 9.59 -8.47
N PRO A 139 4.28 10.36 -8.63
CA PRO A 139 4.30 11.82 -8.46
C PRO A 139 4.24 12.26 -6.99
N CYS A 140 4.07 11.30 -6.07
CA CYS A 140 4.02 11.52 -4.63
C CYS A 140 4.92 10.52 -3.88
N PRO A 141 5.20 10.70 -2.58
CA PRO A 141 5.91 9.73 -1.76
C PRO A 141 5.28 8.34 -1.81
N VAL A 142 6.12 7.30 -1.93
CA VAL A 142 5.69 5.89 -1.92
C VAL A 142 6.13 5.23 -0.62
N VAL A 143 5.17 4.65 0.10
CA VAL A 143 5.40 3.90 1.33
C VAL A 143 5.21 2.42 1.06
N ILE A 144 6.21 1.61 1.43
CA ILE A 144 6.16 0.16 1.25
C ILE A 144 6.03 -0.52 2.61
N ILE A 145 4.94 -1.29 2.76
CA ILE A 145 4.66 -2.05 3.98
C ILE A 145 5.07 -3.50 3.75
N GLY A 146 6.08 -3.94 4.48
CA GLY A 146 6.52 -5.35 4.49
C GLY A 146 5.77 -6.19 5.52
N SER A 147 5.84 -7.52 5.40
CA SER A 147 5.20 -8.46 6.34
C SER A 147 5.70 -8.33 7.79
N ALA A 148 6.92 -7.84 7.99
CA ALA A 148 7.44 -7.54 9.33
C ALA A 148 6.71 -6.37 10.03
N ALA A 149 6.04 -5.50 9.27
CA ALA A 149 5.24 -4.41 9.82
C ALA A 149 3.88 -4.86 10.41
N MET A 150 3.55 -6.14 10.29
CA MET A 150 2.32 -6.71 10.90
C MET A 150 2.43 -6.94 12.40
N VAL A 151 3.63 -6.89 12.96
CA VAL A 151 3.83 -6.81 14.41
C VAL A 151 3.85 -5.33 14.79
N ALA A 152 2.68 -4.70 14.80
CA ALA A 152 2.55 -3.40 15.45
C ALA A 152 2.75 -3.62 16.95
N PRO A 153 3.74 -3.01 17.60
CA PRO A 153 3.75 -2.97 19.05
C PRO A 153 2.50 -2.24 19.52
N ASP A 154 1.93 -2.72 20.61
CA ASP A 154 0.90 -2.05 21.40
C ASP A 154 1.29 -0.56 21.55
N PRO A 155 0.35 0.40 21.47
CA PRO A 155 0.67 1.83 21.61
C PRO A 155 1.36 2.21 22.93
N GLY A 156 1.59 1.25 23.85
CA GLY A 156 2.38 1.42 25.07
C GLY A 156 3.85 1.04 24.96
N ASP A 157 4.29 0.40 23.90
CA ASP A 157 5.66 -0.11 23.78
C ASP A 157 6.51 0.86 22.92
N HIS A 158 7.09 1.86 23.56
CA HIS A 158 8.08 2.77 22.96
C HIS A 158 9.42 2.05 22.77
N ILE A 159 9.46 1.07 21.86
CA ILE A 159 10.72 0.49 21.42
C ILE A 159 11.37 1.45 20.43
N LEU A 160 12.23 2.31 20.95
CA LEU A 160 13.13 3.10 20.11
C LEU A 160 13.99 2.14 19.27
N PRO A 161 14.14 2.39 17.96
CA PRO A 161 14.99 1.57 17.11
C PRO A 161 16.40 1.46 17.69
N SER A 162 17.03 0.31 17.55
CA SER A 162 18.31 -0.04 18.17
C SER A 162 19.48 0.91 17.86
N TRP A 163 19.37 1.73 16.83
CA TRP A 163 20.38 2.76 16.52
C TRP A 163 20.41 3.96 17.50
N HIS A 164 19.34 4.18 18.28
CA HIS A 164 19.37 5.21 19.34
C HIS A 164 20.31 4.87 20.49
N ARG A 165 20.67 3.61 20.70
CA ARG A 165 21.57 3.18 21.77
C ARG A 165 23.04 3.48 21.52
N THR A 166 23.43 3.84 20.31
CA THR A 166 24.84 4.06 19.96
C THR A 166 25.31 5.50 20.22
N LEU A 167 24.41 6.43 20.51
CA LEU A 167 24.80 7.85 20.71
C LEU A 167 25.02 8.24 22.18
N GLU A 168 24.62 7.41 23.15
CA GLU A 168 24.83 7.73 24.57
C GLU A 168 26.15 7.20 25.17
N GLY A 169 26.91 6.44 24.43
CA GLY A 169 28.18 5.84 24.89
C GLY A 169 29.43 6.66 24.70
N SER A 170 29.37 7.85 24.11
CA SER A 170 30.59 8.63 23.77
C SER A 170 30.86 9.89 24.60
N ALA A 171 30.10 10.16 25.65
CA ALA A 171 30.22 11.38 26.44
C ALA A 171 30.83 11.20 27.85
N ALA A 172 31.38 10.03 28.19
CA ALA A 172 31.99 9.78 29.48
C ALA A 172 33.41 9.21 29.38
N ALA A 173 34.32 9.96 28.74
CA ALA A 173 35.77 9.75 28.86
C ALA A 173 36.54 11.04 28.53
N ARG A 174 36.55 12.00 29.45
CA ARG A 174 37.69 12.93 29.72
C ARG A 174 37.49 13.53 31.10
#